data_00ec09e4e0e49e94d44a117185672e68
#
_entry.id   00ec09e4e0e49e94d44a117185672e68
#
_cell.length_a   1.000
_cell.length_b   1.000
_cell.length_c   1.000
_cell.angle_alpha   90.00
_cell.angle_beta   90.00
_cell.angle_gamma   90.00
#
_symmetry.space_group_name_H-M   'P 1'
#
loop_
_entity.id
_entity.type
_entity.pdbx_description
1 polymer ?
#
loop_
_entity_poly.entity_id
_entity_poly.type
_entity_poly.pdbx_seq_one_letter_code
_entity_poly.pdbx_strand_id
1 'polypeptide(L)'
;MILQISPGSSWLIRGAAALILSLHITSAGVGILSGSLALLARKGSQLHRKAGNWFFVSMLTMSAIGAAVAPFLPDRISTVAAVLTFYLVATAWVTVRRNDGGAGPFGIGAAIVGVCIAVAGMMFGLQAANSATGVIEGQPAGAAFMFATVATLAAIGDLSTIVRRGVVGERRIARHLWRMCFALFIAAGSFFLGQQQVFPTFLRGSTLLFLPEIAVLGLMIFWLVRVRFTKWLERRAQHPDQSAREP
;
A
#
# COMPACT_ATOMS: atom_id res chain seq x y z
N MET A 1 -6.45 3.68 16.91
CA MET A 1 -7.53 4.65 16.60
C MET A 1 -8.61 4.49 17.65
N ILE A 2 -8.68 5.37 18.64
CA ILE A 2 -9.77 5.38 19.63
C ILE A 2 -10.64 6.59 19.25
N LEU A 3 -11.81 6.31 18.70
CA LEU A 3 -12.83 7.35 18.51
C LEU A 3 -13.23 7.86 19.91
N GLN A 4 -12.70 9.01 20.31
CA GLN A 4 -13.12 9.70 21.55
C GLN A 4 -14.52 10.25 21.33
N ILE A 5 -15.51 9.40 21.54
CA ILE A 5 -16.90 9.80 21.47
C ILE A 5 -17.24 10.45 22.81
N SER A 6 -17.78 11.69 22.77
CA SER A 6 -18.22 12.39 23.98
C SER A 6 -19.12 11.50 24.85
N PRO A 7 -18.93 11.46 26.17
CA PRO A 7 -19.78 10.68 27.09
C PRO A 7 -21.28 10.97 26.93
N GLY A 8 -21.66 12.18 26.46
CA GLY A 8 -23.03 12.59 26.21
C GLY A 8 -23.62 12.18 24.85
N SER A 9 -22.85 11.52 23.97
CA SER A 9 -23.35 11.12 22.65
C SER A 9 -24.45 10.06 22.75
N SER A 10 -25.42 10.14 21.82
CA SER A 10 -26.53 9.17 21.76
C SER A 10 -25.99 7.73 21.55
N TRP A 11 -26.76 6.74 22.00
CA TRP A 11 -26.45 5.33 21.83
C TRP A 11 -26.30 4.94 20.35
N LEU A 12 -27.04 5.60 19.46
CA LEU A 12 -26.94 5.40 18.00
C LEU A 12 -25.55 5.80 17.47
N ILE A 13 -25.03 6.96 17.89
CA ILE A 13 -23.69 7.42 17.48
C ILE A 13 -22.62 6.48 17.99
N ARG A 14 -22.72 6.02 19.23
CA ARG A 14 -21.77 5.05 19.82
C ARG A 14 -21.82 3.72 19.09
N GLY A 15 -23.03 3.22 18.77
CA GLY A 15 -23.22 1.99 18.02
C GLY A 15 -22.63 2.08 16.60
N ALA A 16 -22.91 3.17 15.88
CA ALA A 16 -22.37 3.39 14.55
C ALA A 16 -20.84 3.46 14.56
N ALA A 17 -20.26 4.17 15.50
CA ALA A 17 -18.81 4.26 15.63
C ALA A 17 -18.17 2.91 15.99
N ALA A 18 -18.78 2.14 16.87
CA ALA A 18 -18.30 0.79 17.20
C ALA A 18 -18.36 -0.16 15.98
N LEU A 19 -19.42 -0.08 15.17
CA LEU A 19 -19.55 -0.85 13.93
C LEU A 19 -18.46 -0.46 12.91
N ILE A 20 -18.26 0.84 12.68
CA ILE A 20 -17.24 1.34 11.76
C ILE A 20 -15.84 0.89 12.21
N LEU A 21 -15.53 1.01 13.51
CA LEU A 21 -14.26 0.58 14.07
C LEU A 21 -14.07 -0.94 13.96
N SER A 22 -15.10 -1.72 14.29
CA SER A 22 -15.06 -3.19 14.16
C SER A 22 -14.83 -3.61 12.72
N LEU A 23 -15.53 -2.98 11.77
CA LEU A 23 -15.36 -3.24 10.34
C LEU A 23 -13.94 -2.87 9.87
N HIS A 24 -13.39 -1.75 10.32
CA HIS A 24 -12.01 -1.35 10.02
C HIS A 24 -10.99 -2.38 10.54
N ILE A 25 -11.10 -2.79 11.80
CA ILE A 25 -10.18 -3.74 12.43
C ILE A 25 -10.29 -5.13 11.79
N THR A 26 -11.48 -5.64 11.58
CA THR A 26 -11.67 -6.96 10.95
C THR A 26 -11.19 -6.97 9.50
N SER A 27 -11.48 -5.91 8.75
CA SER A 27 -10.95 -5.75 7.38
C SER A 27 -9.42 -5.68 7.36
N ALA A 28 -8.80 -4.98 8.32
CA ALA A 28 -7.33 -4.94 8.46
C ALA A 28 -6.76 -6.34 8.72
N GLY A 29 -7.33 -7.09 9.65
CA GLY A 29 -6.91 -8.46 9.96
C GLY A 29 -7.03 -9.40 8.76
N VAL A 30 -8.19 -9.40 8.10
CA VAL A 30 -8.40 -10.19 6.87
C VAL A 30 -7.43 -9.76 5.78
N GLY A 31 -7.17 -8.45 5.63
CA GLY A 31 -6.21 -7.90 4.67
C GLY A 31 -4.80 -8.42 4.92
N ILE A 32 -4.29 -8.31 6.15
CA ILE A 32 -2.94 -8.78 6.50
C ILE A 32 -2.81 -10.29 6.25
N LEU A 33 -3.76 -11.11 6.70
CA LEU A 33 -3.71 -12.56 6.54
C LEU A 33 -3.80 -12.97 5.07
N SER A 34 -4.78 -12.45 4.34
CA SER A 34 -4.97 -12.79 2.92
C SER A 34 -3.86 -12.23 2.03
N GLY A 35 -3.34 -11.04 2.33
CA GLY A 35 -2.19 -10.45 1.65
C GLY A 35 -0.91 -11.26 1.84
N SER A 36 -0.63 -11.69 3.08
CA SER A 36 0.49 -12.58 3.40
C SER A 36 0.37 -13.92 2.68
N LEU A 37 -0.83 -14.52 2.68
CA LEU A 37 -1.09 -15.75 1.94
C LEU A 37 -0.90 -15.57 0.43
N ALA A 38 -1.38 -14.49 -0.15
CA ALA A 38 -1.19 -14.18 -1.57
C ALA A 38 0.29 -13.94 -1.91
N LEU A 39 1.04 -13.31 -0.99
CA LEU A 39 2.46 -13.03 -1.16
C LEU A 39 3.31 -14.32 -1.14
N LEU A 40 2.96 -15.29 -0.31
CA LEU A 40 3.65 -16.58 -0.20
C LEU A 40 3.19 -17.58 -1.28
N ALA A 41 1.93 -17.54 -1.70
CA ALA A 41 1.38 -18.46 -2.68
C ALA A 41 2.08 -18.36 -4.05
N ARG A 42 2.12 -19.49 -4.78
CA ARG A 42 2.59 -19.52 -6.17
C ARG A 42 1.81 -18.52 -7.01
N LYS A 43 2.52 -17.58 -7.63
CA LYS A 43 1.91 -16.51 -8.42
C LYS A 43 1.07 -17.07 -9.56
N GLY A 44 -0.15 -16.51 -9.74
CA GLY A 44 -1.10 -16.99 -10.74
C GLY A 44 -1.90 -18.23 -10.36
N SER A 45 -1.59 -18.91 -9.23
CA SER A 45 -2.37 -20.08 -8.76
C SER A 45 -3.79 -19.67 -8.32
N GLN A 46 -4.68 -20.65 -8.15
CA GLN A 46 -6.02 -20.41 -7.62
C GLN A 46 -5.99 -19.80 -6.22
N LEU A 47 -5.07 -20.29 -5.35
CA LEU A 47 -4.87 -19.76 -4.02
C LEU A 47 -4.45 -18.28 -4.04
N HIS A 48 -3.47 -17.93 -4.88
CA HIS A 48 -3.04 -16.53 -5.06
C HIS A 48 -4.20 -15.64 -5.50
N ARG A 49 -5.01 -16.08 -6.45
CA ARG A 49 -6.15 -15.30 -6.95
C ARG A 49 -7.24 -15.12 -5.90
N LYS A 50 -7.61 -16.20 -5.18
CA LYS A 50 -8.62 -16.14 -4.11
C LYS A 50 -8.15 -15.24 -2.96
N ALA A 51 -6.95 -15.47 -2.45
CA ALA A 51 -6.37 -14.66 -1.39
C ALA A 51 -6.19 -13.19 -1.83
N GLY A 52 -5.77 -12.94 -3.08
CA GLY A 52 -5.67 -11.60 -3.64
C GLY A 52 -7.02 -10.87 -3.75
N ASN A 53 -8.11 -11.58 -4.04
CA ASN A 53 -9.45 -10.99 -4.06
C ASN A 53 -9.90 -10.57 -2.64
N TRP A 54 -9.68 -11.44 -1.64
CA TRP A 54 -9.95 -11.09 -0.24
C TRP A 54 -9.10 -9.91 0.24
N PHE A 55 -7.81 -9.92 -0.11
CA PHE A 55 -6.93 -8.80 0.17
C PHE A 55 -7.44 -7.49 -0.45
N PHE A 56 -7.82 -7.52 -1.72
CA PHE A 56 -8.34 -6.35 -2.41
C PHE A 56 -9.56 -5.76 -1.71
N VAL A 57 -10.60 -6.58 -1.46
CA VAL A 57 -11.84 -6.11 -0.83
C VAL A 57 -11.59 -5.58 0.57
N SER A 58 -10.88 -6.35 1.40
CA SER A 58 -10.61 -5.98 2.78
C SER A 58 -9.75 -4.73 2.90
N MET A 59 -8.71 -4.58 2.06
CA MET A 59 -7.84 -3.41 2.08
C MET A 59 -8.56 -2.15 1.57
N LEU A 60 -9.42 -2.26 0.54
CA LEU A 60 -10.24 -1.13 0.11
C LEU A 60 -11.21 -0.70 1.21
N THR A 61 -11.89 -1.66 1.86
CA THR A 61 -12.82 -1.37 2.96
C THR A 61 -12.08 -0.68 4.12
N MET A 62 -10.97 -1.27 4.57
CA MET A 62 -10.16 -0.73 5.66
C MET A 62 -9.68 0.69 5.35
N SER A 63 -9.07 0.87 4.18
CA SER A 63 -8.47 2.15 3.79
C SER A 63 -9.51 3.23 3.47
N ALA A 64 -10.67 2.86 2.92
CA ALA A 64 -11.79 3.79 2.71
C ALA A 64 -12.33 4.31 4.05
N ILE A 65 -12.53 3.42 5.03
CA ILE A 65 -12.94 3.81 6.40
C ILE A 65 -11.87 4.73 7.02
N GLY A 66 -10.58 4.35 6.91
CA GLY A 66 -9.48 5.18 7.41
C GLY A 66 -9.45 6.57 6.77
N ALA A 67 -9.57 6.64 5.44
CA ALA A 67 -9.59 7.90 4.70
C ALA A 67 -10.81 8.78 5.05
N ALA A 68 -11.96 8.17 5.36
CA ALA A 68 -13.17 8.91 5.73
C ALA A 68 -13.14 9.40 7.19
N VAL A 69 -12.50 8.68 8.11
CA VAL A 69 -12.55 8.95 9.55
C VAL A 69 -11.31 9.71 10.03
N ALA A 70 -10.12 9.37 9.54
CA ALA A 70 -8.87 9.97 10.01
C ALA A 70 -8.79 11.51 9.88
N PRO A 71 -9.39 12.17 8.85
CA PRO A 71 -9.40 13.64 8.77
C PRO A 71 -10.10 14.35 9.95
N PHE A 72 -10.96 13.63 10.67
CA PHE A 72 -11.64 14.16 11.86
C PHE A 72 -10.89 13.90 13.17
N LEU A 73 -9.72 13.28 13.09
CA LEU A 73 -8.84 12.99 14.22
C LEU A 73 -7.57 13.85 14.09
N PRO A 74 -6.89 14.16 15.18
CA PRO A 74 -5.59 14.83 15.14
C PRO A 74 -4.50 13.82 14.69
N ASP A 75 -4.60 13.33 13.47
CA ASP A 75 -3.69 12.33 12.87
C ASP A 75 -3.69 12.44 11.34
N ARG A 76 -3.09 13.52 10.84
CA ARG A 76 -3.00 13.82 9.41
C ARG A 76 -2.15 12.80 8.64
N ILE A 77 -1.13 12.26 9.27
CA ILE A 77 -0.23 11.27 8.64
C ILE A 77 -0.98 9.95 8.42
N SER A 78 -1.82 9.51 9.35
CA SER A 78 -2.70 8.35 9.14
C SER A 78 -3.73 8.58 8.03
N THR A 79 -4.20 9.82 7.83
CA THR A 79 -5.04 10.17 6.68
C THR A 79 -4.29 9.94 5.37
N VAL A 80 -3.05 10.44 5.26
CA VAL A 80 -2.19 10.22 4.08
C VAL A 80 -1.96 8.73 3.84
N ALA A 81 -1.65 7.97 4.89
CA ALA A 81 -1.45 6.52 4.81
C ALA A 81 -2.69 5.77 4.30
N ALA A 82 -3.89 6.15 4.78
CA ALA A 82 -5.15 5.53 4.38
C ALA A 82 -5.47 5.83 2.91
N VAL A 83 -5.37 7.09 2.47
CA VAL A 83 -5.62 7.49 1.08
C VAL A 83 -4.59 6.84 0.14
N LEU A 84 -3.31 6.81 0.54
CA LEU A 84 -2.25 6.14 -0.21
C LEU A 84 -2.53 4.64 -0.36
N THR A 85 -2.92 3.96 0.72
CA THR A 85 -3.25 2.53 0.68
C THR A 85 -4.40 2.25 -0.27
N PHE A 86 -5.48 3.03 -0.18
CA PHE A 86 -6.62 2.92 -1.10
C PHE A 86 -6.18 3.10 -2.56
N TYR A 87 -5.43 4.15 -2.85
CA TYR A 87 -4.90 4.45 -4.16
C TYR A 87 -4.00 3.33 -4.72
N LEU A 88 -3.07 2.81 -3.92
CA LEU A 88 -2.18 1.73 -4.34
C LEU A 88 -2.96 0.46 -4.68
N VAL A 89 -3.90 0.06 -3.83
CA VAL A 89 -4.71 -1.16 -4.03
C VAL A 89 -5.62 -1.03 -5.24
N ALA A 90 -6.36 0.09 -5.37
CA ALA A 90 -7.25 0.33 -6.48
C ALA A 90 -6.52 0.33 -7.83
N THR A 91 -5.40 1.06 -7.91
CA THR A 91 -4.61 1.15 -9.14
C THR A 91 -3.88 -0.15 -9.49
N ALA A 92 -3.41 -0.91 -8.49
CA ALA A 92 -2.83 -2.23 -8.70
C ALA A 92 -3.87 -3.23 -9.25
N TRP A 93 -5.10 -3.18 -8.73
CA TRP A 93 -6.19 -4.03 -9.19
C TRP A 93 -6.59 -3.72 -10.64
N VAL A 94 -6.82 -2.43 -10.95
CA VAL A 94 -7.15 -1.99 -12.30
C VAL A 94 -6.06 -2.39 -13.30
N THR A 95 -4.79 -2.30 -12.90
CA THR A 95 -3.65 -2.69 -13.74
C THR A 95 -3.78 -4.13 -14.27
N VAL A 96 -4.27 -5.08 -13.47
CA VAL A 96 -4.38 -6.50 -13.88
C VAL A 96 -5.75 -6.88 -14.42
N ARG A 97 -6.78 -6.06 -14.22
CA ARG A 97 -8.14 -6.34 -14.67
C ARG A 97 -8.47 -5.71 -16.02
N ARG A 98 -7.95 -4.53 -16.32
CA ARG A 98 -8.25 -3.80 -17.56
C ARG A 98 -7.20 -4.10 -18.63
N ASN A 99 -7.65 -4.19 -19.89
CA ASN A 99 -6.76 -4.42 -21.03
C ASN A 99 -5.85 -3.21 -21.32
N ASP A 100 -6.33 -1.99 -21.03
CA ASP A 100 -5.58 -0.74 -21.15
C ASP A 100 -4.55 -0.54 -20.02
N GLY A 101 -4.47 -1.47 -19.06
CA GLY A 101 -3.55 -1.38 -17.93
C GLY A 101 -3.77 -0.14 -17.05
N GLY A 102 -4.92 0.55 -17.20
CA GLY A 102 -5.27 1.75 -16.46
C GLY A 102 -4.81 3.07 -17.10
N ALA A 103 -4.57 3.10 -18.42
CA ALA A 103 -4.18 4.33 -19.14
C ALA A 103 -5.36 5.30 -19.42
N GLY A 104 -6.62 4.84 -19.27
CA GLY A 104 -7.82 5.65 -19.55
C GLY A 104 -8.11 6.72 -18.48
N PRO A 105 -9.34 7.29 -18.47
CA PRO A 105 -9.73 8.38 -17.54
C PRO A 105 -9.48 8.04 -16.07
N PHE A 106 -9.64 6.77 -15.68
CA PHE A 106 -9.29 6.29 -14.35
C PHE A 106 -7.80 6.53 -14.02
N GLY A 107 -6.89 6.28 -14.98
CA GLY A 107 -5.45 6.49 -14.81
C GLY A 107 -5.10 7.95 -14.60
N ILE A 108 -5.78 8.87 -15.31
CA ILE A 108 -5.59 10.32 -15.16
C ILE A 108 -6.02 10.75 -13.75
N GLY A 109 -7.23 10.36 -13.33
CA GLY A 109 -7.72 10.64 -11.98
C GLY A 109 -6.79 10.06 -10.89
N ALA A 110 -6.30 8.83 -11.08
CA ALA A 110 -5.36 8.19 -10.17
C ALA A 110 -4.02 8.95 -10.10
N ALA A 111 -3.48 9.43 -11.23
CA ALA A 111 -2.24 10.22 -11.24
C ALA A 111 -2.41 11.53 -10.47
N ILE A 112 -3.53 12.23 -10.62
CA ILE A 112 -3.85 13.45 -9.86
C ILE A 112 -3.90 13.14 -8.35
N VAL A 113 -4.63 12.09 -7.95
CA VAL A 113 -4.70 11.67 -6.55
C VAL A 113 -3.30 11.33 -6.01
N GLY A 114 -2.49 10.59 -6.78
CA GLY A 114 -1.11 10.28 -6.39
C GLY A 114 -0.24 11.52 -6.15
N VAL A 115 -0.35 12.54 -7.01
CA VAL A 115 0.35 13.83 -6.83
C VAL A 115 -0.16 14.56 -5.58
N CYS A 116 -1.48 14.60 -5.36
CA CYS A 116 -2.05 15.23 -4.15
C CYS A 116 -1.55 14.56 -2.87
N ILE A 117 -1.48 13.21 -2.85
CA ILE A 117 -0.93 12.45 -1.70
C ILE A 117 0.55 12.80 -1.50
N ALA A 118 1.34 12.86 -2.58
CA ALA A 118 2.76 13.18 -2.52
C ALA A 118 3.00 14.58 -1.93
N VAL A 119 2.24 15.57 -2.41
CA VAL A 119 2.31 16.95 -1.91
C VAL A 119 1.89 17.02 -0.44
N ALA A 120 0.77 16.43 -0.07
CA ALA A 120 0.29 16.42 1.32
C ALA A 120 1.30 15.75 2.26
N GLY A 121 1.82 14.57 1.88
CA GLY A 121 2.83 13.88 2.66
C GLY A 121 4.14 14.68 2.81
N MET A 122 4.58 15.35 1.75
CA MET A 122 5.74 16.24 1.79
C MET A 122 5.51 17.42 2.73
N MET A 123 4.34 18.09 2.62
CA MET A 123 4.00 19.21 3.50
C MET A 123 3.97 18.80 4.97
N PHE A 124 3.32 17.69 5.31
CA PHE A 124 3.26 17.21 6.69
C PHE A 124 4.62 16.73 7.19
N GLY A 125 5.44 16.12 6.32
CA GLY A 125 6.80 15.76 6.64
C GLY A 125 7.68 16.97 6.99
N LEU A 126 7.59 18.03 6.20
CA LEU A 126 8.29 19.30 6.47
C LEU A 126 7.79 19.97 7.75
N GLN A 127 6.46 19.97 7.99
CA GLN A 127 5.91 20.50 9.25
C GLN A 127 6.43 19.72 10.47
N ALA A 128 6.46 18.39 10.39
CA ALA A 128 7.01 17.55 11.45
C ALA A 128 8.51 17.78 11.64
N ALA A 129 9.30 17.83 10.55
CA ALA A 129 10.74 18.05 10.61
C ALA A 129 11.11 19.42 11.21
N ASN A 130 10.29 20.45 10.97
CA ASN A 130 10.47 21.80 11.52
C ASN A 130 9.88 21.96 12.94
N SER A 131 9.20 20.96 13.49
CA SER A 131 8.75 20.98 14.88
C SER A 131 9.91 20.77 15.85
N ALA A 132 9.82 21.27 17.06
CA ALA A 132 10.89 21.15 18.06
C ALA A 132 11.26 19.69 18.41
N THR A 133 10.34 18.75 18.18
CA THR A 133 10.51 17.32 18.52
C THR A 133 10.72 16.43 17.27
N GLY A 134 10.65 16.97 16.06
CA GLY A 134 10.65 16.16 14.83
C GLY A 134 9.38 15.32 14.62
N VAL A 135 8.32 15.60 15.39
CA VAL A 135 7.08 14.84 15.46
C VAL A 135 5.88 15.78 15.29
N ILE A 136 4.86 15.35 14.55
CA ILE A 136 3.56 16.03 14.48
C ILE A 136 2.45 15.01 14.81
N GLU A 137 1.56 15.38 15.74
CA GLU A 137 0.43 14.53 16.14
C GLU A 137 0.85 13.10 16.52
N GLY A 138 2.01 12.94 17.17
CA GLY A 138 2.56 11.65 17.58
C GLY A 138 3.29 10.86 16.48
N GLN A 139 3.38 11.39 15.27
CA GLN A 139 3.99 10.73 14.12
C GLN A 139 5.32 11.40 13.71
N PRO A 140 6.39 10.62 13.48
CA PRO A 140 7.68 11.17 13.07
C PRO A 140 7.66 11.64 11.61
N ALA A 141 8.46 12.67 11.29
CA ALA A 141 8.61 13.21 9.94
C ALA A 141 8.97 12.12 8.90
N GLY A 142 9.76 11.10 9.29
CA GLY A 142 10.16 10.00 8.43
C GLY A 142 9.00 9.22 7.84
N ALA A 143 7.92 9.01 8.59
CA ALA A 143 6.73 8.32 8.10
C ALA A 143 6.03 9.12 6.99
N ALA A 144 5.88 10.43 7.16
CA ALA A 144 5.28 11.29 6.15
C ALA A 144 6.13 11.36 4.87
N PHE A 145 7.46 11.49 4.99
CA PHE A 145 8.38 11.48 3.85
C PHE A 145 8.38 10.13 3.12
N MET A 146 8.28 9.02 3.84
CA MET A 146 8.15 7.69 3.23
C MET A 146 6.88 7.61 2.37
N PHE A 147 5.73 8.03 2.90
CA PHE A 147 4.47 8.03 2.14
C PHE A 147 4.51 8.98 0.95
N ALA A 148 5.10 10.17 1.10
CA ALA A 148 5.30 11.13 0.01
C ALA A 148 6.17 10.53 -1.10
N THR A 149 7.27 9.87 -0.75
CA THR A 149 8.18 9.22 -1.71
C THR A 149 7.44 8.12 -2.48
N VAL A 150 6.72 7.26 -1.78
CA VAL A 150 5.95 6.17 -2.41
C VAL A 150 4.85 6.70 -3.33
N ALA A 151 4.12 7.74 -2.89
CA ALA A 151 3.10 8.38 -3.71
C ALA A 151 3.70 9.02 -4.97
N THR A 152 4.87 9.67 -4.85
CA THR A 152 5.61 10.25 -5.99
C THR A 152 6.01 9.18 -7.00
N LEU A 153 6.61 8.08 -6.53
CA LEU A 153 6.99 6.95 -7.40
C LEU A 153 5.75 6.34 -8.08
N ALA A 154 4.65 6.25 -7.36
CA ALA A 154 3.39 5.73 -7.90
C ALA A 154 2.80 6.67 -8.96
N ALA A 155 2.78 7.98 -8.72
CA ALA A 155 2.30 8.99 -9.67
C ALA A 155 3.16 9.05 -10.93
N ILE A 156 4.49 8.98 -10.81
CA ILE A 156 5.41 8.85 -11.96
C ILE A 156 5.11 7.59 -12.77
N GLY A 157 4.84 6.47 -12.09
CA GLY A 157 4.43 5.22 -12.73
C GLY A 157 3.08 5.34 -13.45
N ASP A 158 2.13 6.12 -12.91
CA ASP A 158 0.85 6.40 -13.55
C ASP A 158 1.02 7.26 -14.80
N LEU A 159 1.80 8.33 -14.68
CA LEU A 159 2.13 9.19 -15.83
C LEU A 159 2.82 8.39 -16.94
N SER A 160 3.78 7.55 -16.60
CA SER A 160 4.43 6.65 -17.57
C SER A 160 3.42 5.70 -18.24
N THR A 161 2.40 5.22 -17.51
CA THR A 161 1.35 4.36 -18.04
C THR A 161 0.46 5.13 -19.02
N ILE A 162 0.10 6.37 -18.69
CA ILE A 162 -0.73 7.24 -19.55
C ILE A 162 0.01 7.56 -20.83
N VAL A 163 1.26 8.04 -20.75
CA VAL A 163 2.09 8.39 -21.92
C VAL A 163 2.30 7.20 -22.85
N ARG A 164 2.47 6.00 -22.30
CA ARG A 164 2.63 4.74 -23.06
C ARG A 164 1.32 4.13 -23.54
N ARG A 165 0.18 4.74 -23.23
CA ARG A 165 -1.16 4.22 -23.53
C ARG A 165 -1.41 2.82 -22.96
N GLY A 166 -0.80 2.52 -21.80
CA GLY A 166 -0.98 1.26 -21.09
C GLY A 166 0.32 0.61 -20.62
N VAL A 167 0.18 -0.48 -19.88
CA VAL A 167 1.28 -1.34 -19.43
C VAL A 167 1.00 -2.79 -19.75
N VAL A 168 2.01 -3.50 -20.25
CA VAL A 168 1.93 -4.91 -20.64
C VAL A 168 3.11 -5.71 -20.07
N GLY A 169 2.98 -7.04 -20.10
CA GLY A 169 4.07 -7.96 -19.75
C GLY A 169 4.62 -7.75 -18.34
N GLU A 170 5.93 -7.74 -18.21
CA GLU A 170 6.64 -7.62 -16.93
C GLU A 170 6.33 -6.33 -16.17
N ARG A 171 6.15 -5.20 -16.88
CA ARG A 171 5.82 -3.91 -16.28
C ARG A 171 4.44 -3.95 -15.60
N ARG A 172 3.47 -4.63 -16.21
CA ARG A 172 2.14 -4.84 -15.65
C ARG A 172 2.21 -5.64 -14.36
N ILE A 173 2.98 -6.74 -14.36
CA ILE A 173 3.18 -7.58 -13.18
C ILE A 173 3.94 -6.82 -12.09
N ALA A 174 5.03 -6.14 -12.43
CA ALA A 174 5.83 -5.37 -11.48
C ALA A 174 5.01 -4.25 -10.83
N ARG A 175 4.21 -3.50 -11.62
CA ARG A 175 3.34 -2.43 -11.12
C ARG A 175 2.29 -2.98 -10.15
N HIS A 176 1.63 -4.08 -10.46
CA HIS A 176 0.69 -4.75 -9.56
C HIS A 176 1.39 -5.20 -8.28
N LEU A 177 2.49 -5.92 -8.43
CA LEU A 177 3.24 -6.53 -7.32
C LEU A 177 3.68 -5.51 -6.27
N TRP A 178 4.43 -4.47 -6.69
CA TRP A 178 4.99 -3.53 -5.71
C TRP A 178 3.90 -2.71 -5.00
N ARG A 179 2.82 -2.35 -5.70
CA ARG A 179 1.70 -1.59 -5.09
C ARG A 179 0.93 -2.42 -4.07
N MET A 180 0.64 -3.70 -4.39
CA MET A 180 -0.03 -4.60 -3.45
C MET A 180 0.85 -4.90 -2.24
N CYS A 181 2.14 -5.17 -2.45
CA CYS A 181 3.08 -5.40 -1.36
C CYS A 181 3.26 -4.16 -0.48
N PHE A 182 3.34 -2.97 -1.08
CA PHE A 182 3.49 -1.75 -0.28
C PHE A 182 2.22 -1.42 0.50
N ALA A 183 1.04 -1.67 -0.04
CA ALA A 183 -0.21 -1.58 0.71
C ALA A 183 -0.24 -2.56 1.90
N LEU A 184 0.25 -3.80 1.70
CA LEU A 184 0.40 -4.77 2.80
C LEU A 184 1.44 -4.30 3.83
N PHE A 185 2.55 -3.70 3.40
CA PHE A 185 3.55 -3.11 4.27
C PHE A 185 2.96 -2.00 5.16
N ILE A 186 2.18 -1.07 4.58
CA ILE A 186 1.50 -0.02 5.36
C ILE A 186 0.54 -0.64 6.39
N ALA A 187 -0.24 -1.64 6.00
CA ALA A 187 -1.18 -2.31 6.91
C ALA A 187 -0.44 -3.06 8.04
N ALA A 188 0.64 -3.76 7.72
CA ALA A 188 1.47 -4.44 8.70
C ALA A 188 2.09 -3.46 9.69
N GLY A 189 2.70 -2.37 9.22
CA GLY A 189 3.27 -1.34 10.08
C GLY A 189 2.24 -0.67 10.97
N SER A 190 1.08 -0.32 10.41
CA SER A 190 -0.02 0.25 11.19
C SER A 190 -0.49 -0.69 12.30
N PHE A 191 -0.46 -2.00 12.09
CA PHE A 191 -0.84 -2.98 13.08
C PHE A 191 0.29 -3.30 14.05
N PHE A 192 1.44 -3.76 13.56
CA PHE A 192 2.53 -4.25 14.42
C PHE A 192 3.25 -3.13 15.16
N LEU A 193 3.46 -1.99 14.54
CA LEU A 193 4.14 -0.84 15.15
C LEU A 193 3.17 0.19 15.72
N GLY A 194 2.03 0.41 15.06
CA GLY A 194 1.06 1.42 15.48
C GLY A 194 0.10 0.96 16.59
N GLN A 195 -0.09 -0.36 16.80
CA GLN A 195 -1.05 -0.91 17.77
C GLN A 195 -0.36 -1.79 18.82
N GLN A 196 0.81 -1.36 19.30
CA GLN A 196 1.62 -2.16 20.23
C GLN A 196 0.87 -2.53 21.52
N GLN A 197 -0.12 -1.75 21.92
CA GLN A 197 -0.94 -2.01 23.12
C GLN A 197 -1.73 -3.32 23.06
N VAL A 198 -2.00 -3.88 21.87
CA VAL A 198 -2.71 -5.16 21.72
C VAL A 198 -1.79 -6.37 21.93
N PHE A 199 -0.46 -6.16 21.93
CA PHE A 199 0.52 -7.21 22.14
C PHE A 199 0.85 -7.41 23.62
N PRO A 200 1.28 -8.62 24.02
CA PRO A 200 1.80 -8.86 25.36
C PRO A 200 2.92 -7.88 25.72
N THR A 201 3.04 -7.54 27.00
CA THR A 201 3.97 -6.51 27.49
C THR A 201 5.43 -6.76 27.11
N PHE A 202 5.85 -8.03 27.06
CA PHE A 202 7.23 -8.42 26.70
C PHE A 202 7.57 -8.17 25.21
N LEU A 203 6.57 -8.02 24.34
CA LEU A 203 6.77 -7.70 22.91
C LEU A 203 6.72 -6.20 22.63
N ARG A 204 6.11 -5.41 23.51
CA ARG A 204 5.96 -3.96 23.30
C ARG A 204 7.32 -3.28 23.27
N GLY A 205 7.58 -2.48 22.24
CA GLY A 205 8.88 -1.85 22.01
C GLY A 205 9.98 -2.79 21.50
N SER A 206 9.67 -4.08 21.30
CA SER A 206 10.63 -5.04 20.75
C SER A 206 10.85 -4.82 19.25
N THR A 207 12.11 -4.96 18.82
CA THR A 207 12.51 -4.99 17.40
C THR A 207 11.87 -6.14 16.60
N LEU A 208 11.36 -7.18 17.29
CA LEU A 208 10.65 -8.29 16.65
C LEU A 208 9.38 -7.84 15.92
N LEU A 209 8.76 -6.74 16.36
CA LEU A 209 7.57 -6.19 15.70
C LEU A 209 7.85 -5.59 14.31
N PHE A 210 9.13 -5.35 13.96
CA PHE A 210 9.54 -4.96 12.61
C PHE A 210 9.69 -6.14 11.63
N LEU A 211 9.77 -7.38 12.12
CA LEU A 211 9.99 -8.55 11.26
C LEU A 211 8.93 -8.72 10.15
N PRO A 212 7.62 -8.54 10.41
CA PRO A 212 6.61 -8.65 9.35
C PRO A 212 6.83 -7.63 8.23
N GLU A 213 7.20 -6.40 8.56
CA GLU A 213 7.48 -5.36 7.58
C GLU A 213 8.72 -5.66 6.74
N ILE A 214 9.81 -6.06 7.40
CA ILE A 214 11.06 -6.46 6.74
C ILE A 214 10.79 -7.66 5.81
N ALA A 215 9.99 -8.64 6.26
CA ALA A 215 9.63 -9.80 5.46
C ALA A 215 8.82 -9.41 4.21
N VAL A 216 7.84 -8.50 4.34
CA VAL A 216 7.05 -8.01 3.20
C VAL A 216 7.93 -7.30 2.17
N LEU A 217 8.81 -6.39 2.63
CA LEU A 217 9.74 -5.68 1.75
C LEU A 217 10.76 -6.62 1.09
N GLY A 218 11.33 -7.55 1.84
CA GLY A 218 12.28 -8.53 1.32
C GLY A 218 11.64 -9.44 0.25
N LEU A 219 10.43 -9.93 0.51
CA LEU A 219 9.67 -10.72 -0.45
C LEU A 219 9.24 -9.90 -1.68
N MET A 220 8.87 -8.64 -1.50
CA MET A 220 8.58 -7.72 -2.60
C MET A 220 9.80 -7.58 -3.52
N ILE A 221 10.96 -7.26 -2.96
CA ILE A 221 12.22 -7.12 -3.72
C ILE A 221 12.57 -8.42 -4.43
N PHE A 222 12.51 -9.55 -3.72
CA PHE A 222 12.74 -10.88 -4.31
C PHE A 222 11.87 -11.14 -5.53
N TRP A 223 10.56 -10.90 -5.43
CA TRP A 223 9.65 -11.13 -6.55
C TRP A 223 9.83 -10.12 -7.68
N LEU A 224 10.16 -8.85 -7.39
CA LEU A 224 10.44 -7.85 -8.42
C LEU A 224 11.69 -8.22 -9.22
N VAL A 225 12.75 -8.63 -8.54
CA VAL A 225 13.99 -9.10 -9.19
C VAL A 225 13.70 -10.35 -10.02
N ARG A 226 13.00 -11.33 -9.45
CA ARG A 226 12.65 -12.57 -10.15
C ARG A 226 11.84 -12.30 -11.43
N VAL A 227 10.83 -11.45 -11.40
CA VAL A 227 10.01 -11.10 -12.56
C VAL A 227 10.88 -10.50 -13.67
N ARG A 228 11.79 -9.59 -13.32
CA ARG A 228 12.69 -8.97 -14.30
C ARG A 228 13.74 -9.94 -14.83
N PHE A 229 14.33 -10.75 -13.96
CA PHE A 229 15.41 -11.67 -14.33
C PHE A 229 14.92 -12.80 -15.23
N THR A 230 13.75 -13.40 -14.93
CA THR A 230 13.16 -14.45 -15.77
C THR A 230 12.90 -13.96 -17.18
N LYS A 231 12.35 -12.74 -17.33
CA LYS A 231 12.07 -12.15 -18.64
C LYS A 231 13.32 -11.72 -19.39
N TRP A 232 14.37 -11.34 -18.69
CA TRP A 232 15.68 -11.05 -19.30
C TRP A 232 16.33 -12.31 -19.89
N LEU A 233 16.26 -13.45 -19.16
CA LEU A 233 16.76 -14.73 -19.66
C LEU A 233 15.95 -15.22 -20.87
N GLU A 234 14.62 -15.13 -20.84
CA GLU A 234 13.76 -15.48 -21.97
C GLU A 234 14.10 -14.66 -23.23
N ARG A 235 14.32 -13.35 -23.08
CA ARG A 235 14.73 -12.50 -24.20
C ARG A 235 16.10 -12.86 -24.77
N ARG A 236 17.09 -13.15 -23.93
CA ARG A 236 18.41 -13.61 -24.38
C ARG A 236 18.33 -14.95 -25.10
N ALA A 237 17.50 -15.87 -24.63
CA ALA A 237 17.32 -17.15 -25.29
C ALA A 237 16.63 -17.05 -26.67
N GLN A 238 15.78 -16.01 -26.86
CA GLN A 238 15.08 -15.75 -28.14
C GLN A 238 15.95 -14.98 -29.15
N HIS A 239 17.01 -14.27 -28.70
CA HIS A 239 17.98 -13.56 -29.53
C HIS A 239 19.38 -14.04 -29.18
N PRO A 240 19.77 -15.29 -29.49
CA PRO A 240 21.14 -15.73 -29.38
C PRO A 240 21.98 -14.87 -30.34
N ASP A 241 23.06 -14.37 -29.83
CA ASP A 241 23.98 -13.36 -30.34
C ASP A 241 24.15 -13.42 -31.88
N GLN A 242 23.73 -12.37 -32.58
CA GLN A 242 23.99 -12.21 -34.02
C GLN A 242 25.47 -11.89 -34.29
N SER A 243 26.25 -11.60 -33.24
CA SER A 243 27.68 -11.30 -33.33
C SER A 243 28.54 -12.54 -33.63
N ALA A 244 28.02 -13.75 -33.58
CA ALA A 244 28.72 -15.00 -33.90
C ALA A 244 28.54 -15.43 -35.38
N ARG A 245 27.91 -14.63 -36.23
CA ARG A 245 27.61 -14.96 -37.65
C ARG A 245 28.22 -14.03 -38.68
N GLU A 246 29.20 -13.22 -38.32
CA GLU A 246 30.02 -12.56 -39.33
C GLU A 246 31.34 -13.34 -39.53
N PRO A 247 31.62 -13.81 -40.77
CA PRO A 247 32.81 -14.56 -41.09
C PRO A 247 34.09 -13.70 -41.10
#